data_7718eb4ca170fa918004b8aa2c2aa8c0
#
_entry.id   7718eb4ca170fa918004b8aa2c2aa8c0
#
_cell.length_a   1.000
_cell.length_b   1.000
_cell.length_c   1.000
_cell.angle_alpha   90.00
_cell.angle_beta   90.00
_cell.angle_gamma   90.00
#
_symmetry.space_group_name_H-M   'P 1'
#
loop_
_entity.id
_entity.type
_entity.pdbx_description
1 polymer ?
#
loop_
_entity_poly.entity_id
_entity_poly.type
_entity_poly.pdbx_seq_one_letter_code
_entity_poly.pdbx_strand_id
1 'polypeptide(L)'
;MIVEVDQLLRSRVGAHAARLFLAGLDAGEHDVAYLSPGLLGRAVEIDARYADLDLGLADTAVMAIAERHSLPILTFDFEHFRATGPERGFWRLVVDEARYAESTEKR
;
A
#
# COMPACT_ATOMS: atom_id res chain seq x y z
N MET A 1 9.41 -0.20 -1.77
CA MET A 1 8.01 -0.58 -1.96
C MET A 1 7.83 -1.94 -2.63
N ILE A 2 8.47 -2.18 -3.76
CA ILE A 2 8.48 -3.52 -4.40
C ILE A 2 8.97 -4.59 -3.41
N VAL A 3 10.01 -4.28 -2.64
CA VAL A 3 10.56 -5.19 -1.62
C VAL A 3 9.50 -5.53 -0.56
N GLU A 4 8.71 -4.56 -0.15
CA GLU A 4 7.65 -4.78 0.83
C GLU A 4 6.51 -5.62 0.28
N VAL A 5 6.14 -5.43 -0.99
CA VAL A 5 5.13 -6.26 -1.66
C VAL A 5 5.62 -7.70 -1.72
N ASP A 6 6.88 -7.92 -2.09
CA ASP A 6 7.49 -9.25 -2.12
C ASP A 6 7.43 -9.92 -0.74
N GLN A 7 7.85 -9.20 0.31
CA GLN A 7 7.81 -9.71 1.69
C GLN A 7 6.39 -10.04 2.14
N LEU A 8 5.44 -9.17 1.81
CA LEU A 8 4.04 -9.36 2.16
C LEU A 8 3.47 -10.61 1.47
N LEU A 9 3.73 -10.77 0.18
CA LEU A 9 3.26 -11.94 -0.56
C LEU A 9 3.88 -13.23 -0.02
N ARG A 10 5.18 -13.23 0.28
CA ARG A 10 5.85 -14.42 0.84
C ARG A 10 5.28 -14.83 2.18
N SER A 11 5.00 -13.86 3.05
CA SER A 11 4.49 -14.13 4.39
C SER A 11 3.01 -14.48 4.42
N ARG A 12 2.21 -13.91 3.50
CA ARG A 12 0.74 -14.07 3.52
C ARG A 12 0.20 -15.11 2.55
N VAL A 13 0.89 -15.28 1.42
CA VAL A 13 0.41 -16.16 0.33
C VAL A 13 1.40 -17.29 0.07
N GLY A 14 2.68 -16.99 0.02
CA GLY A 14 3.74 -17.96 -0.21
C GLY A 14 4.77 -17.50 -1.23
N ALA A 15 5.90 -18.20 -1.25
CA ALA A 15 7.02 -17.86 -2.12
C ALA A 15 6.67 -17.94 -3.61
N HIS A 16 5.78 -18.87 -4.00
CA HIS A 16 5.37 -19.01 -5.40
C HIS A 16 4.65 -17.75 -5.91
N ALA A 17 3.71 -17.22 -5.12
CA ALA A 17 3.01 -15.98 -5.47
C ALA A 17 3.97 -14.79 -5.58
N ALA A 18 4.94 -14.68 -4.67
CA ALA A 18 5.96 -13.65 -4.71
C ALA A 18 6.81 -13.74 -5.98
N ARG A 19 7.21 -14.96 -6.37
CA ARG A 19 7.99 -15.17 -7.61
C ARG A 19 7.19 -14.83 -8.86
N LEU A 20 5.90 -15.12 -8.90
CA LEU A 20 5.02 -14.74 -10.00
C LEU A 20 4.93 -13.22 -10.13
N PHE A 21 4.79 -12.53 -9.01
CA PHE A 21 4.77 -11.07 -8.98
C PHE A 21 6.08 -10.48 -9.52
N LEU A 22 7.23 -10.99 -9.07
CA LEU A 22 8.54 -10.52 -9.53
C LEU A 22 8.75 -10.79 -11.02
N ALA A 23 8.33 -11.96 -11.50
CA ALA A 23 8.39 -12.29 -12.92
C ALA A 23 7.52 -11.35 -13.75
N GLY A 24 6.33 -11.00 -13.26
CA GLY A 24 5.44 -10.04 -13.91
C GLY A 24 6.05 -8.64 -13.99
N LEU A 25 6.73 -8.19 -12.92
CA LEU A 25 7.46 -6.93 -12.92
C LEU A 25 8.57 -6.91 -13.98
N ASP A 26 9.36 -7.98 -14.03
CA ASP A 26 10.45 -8.13 -14.99
C ASP A 26 9.94 -8.15 -16.43
N ALA A 27 8.80 -8.78 -16.66
CA ALA A 27 8.15 -8.87 -17.97
C ALA A 27 7.38 -7.60 -18.37
N GLY A 28 7.29 -6.61 -17.49
CA GLY A 28 6.57 -5.35 -17.77
C GLY A 28 5.05 -5.47 -17.67
N GLU A 29 4.54 -6.47 -16.98
CA GLU A 29 3.10 -6.67 -16.79
C GLU A 29 2.48 -5.73 -15.76
N HIS A 30 3.31 -5.07 -14.95
CA HIS A 30 2.87 -4.14 -13.91
C HIS A 30 3.49 -2.76 -14.16
N ASP A 31 2.70 -1.72 -13.99
CA ASP A 31 3.20 -0.36 -14.03
C ASP A 31 3.91 -0.05 -12.71
N VAL A 32 5.10 0.54 -12.79
CA VAL A 32 5.88 0.93 -11.61
C VAL A 32 5.83 2.44 -11.47
N ALA A 33 5.30 2.92 -10.36
CA ALA A 33 5.28 4.34 -10.05
C ALA A 33 6.52 4.70 -9.23
N TYR A 34 7.18 5.78 -9.61
CA TYR A 34 8.35 6.29 -8.92
C TYR A 34 7.98 7.48 -8.04
N LEU A 35 8.69 7.61 -6.92
CA LEU A 35 8.49 8.74 -6.01
C LEU A 35 9.21 9.97 -6.57
N SER A 36 8.51 10.73 -7.41
CA SER A 36 9.00 11.99 -7.96
C SER A 36 9.16 13.06 -6.86
N PRO A 37 9.90 14.15 -7.09
CA PRO A 37 10.01 15.24 -6.10
C PRO A 37 8.66 15.76 -5.61
N GLY A 38 7.68 15.91 -6.48
CA GLY A 38 6.33 16.35 -6.11
C GLY A 38 5.61 15.36 -5.22
N LEU A 39 5.72 14.06 -5.52
CA LEU A 39 5.14 13.00 -4.70
C LEU A 39 5.86 12.86 -3.37
N LEU A 40 7.18 13.02 -3.35
CA LEU A 40 7.94 13.04 -2.11
C LEU A 40 7.48 14.19 -1.20
N GLY A 41 7.32 15.38 -1.77
CA GLY A 41 6.80 16.53 -1.05
C GLY A 41 5.43 16.24 -0.43
N ARG A 42 4.53 15.61 -1.18
CA ARG A 42 3.22 15.23 -0.66
C ARG A 42 3.32 14.17 0.44
N ALA A 43 4.21 13.19 0.29
CA ALA A 43 4.45 12.18 1.33
C ALA A 43 4.93 12.82 2.63
N VAL A 44 5.82 13.80 2.55
CA VAL A 44 6.30 14.56 3.71
C VAL A 44 5.14 15.32 4.40
N GLU A 45 4.26 15.93 3.61
CA GLU A 45 3.06 16.61 4.14
C GLU A 45 2.13 15.63 4.87
N ILE A 46 1.90 14.47 4.29
CA ILE A 46 1.05 13.42 4.90
C ILE A 46 1.66 12.95 6.22
N ASP A 47 2.95 12.67 6.23
CA ASP A 47 3.65 12.26 7.45
C ASP A 47 3.52 13.31 8.56
N ALA A 48 3.70 14.57 8.22
CA ALA A 48 3.56 15.67 9.18
C ALA A 48 2.13 15.80 9.71
N ARG A 49 1.13 15.63 8.84
CA ARG A 49 -0.29 15.72 9.22
C ARG A 49 -0.68 14.63 10.21
N TYR A 50 -0.13 13.43 10.04
CA TYR A 50 -0.41 12.27 10.88
C TYR A 50 0.80 11.87 11.73
N ALA A 51 1.53 12.86 12.24
CA ALA A 51 2.77 12.62 12.99
C ALA A 51 2.60 11.67 14.17
N ASP A 52 1.42 11.66 14.79
CA ASP A 52 1.09 10.80 15.93
C ASP A 52 1.08 9.31 15.57
N LEU A 53 0.89 8.98 14.29
CA LEU A 53 0.75 7.61 13.84
C LEU A 53 2.08 6.96 13.46
N ASP A 54 3.13 7.75 13.29
CA ASP A 54 4.45 7.26 12.88
C ASP A 54 4.37 6.35 11.64
N LEU A 55 3.77 6.87 10.56
CA LEU A 55 3.49 6.10 9.35
C LEU A 55 4.75 5.62 8.61
N GLY A 56 5.73 6.48 8.50
CA GLY A 56 6.94 6.20 7.74
C GLY A 56 6.78 6.44 6.23
N LEU A 57 7.90 6.43 5.52
CA LEU A 57 7.96 6.79 4.09
C LEU A 57 7.22 5.78 3.21
N ALA A 58 7.28 4.50 3.54
CA ALA A 58 6.60 3.49 2.71
C ALA A 58 5.10 3.75 2.63
N ASP A 59 4.44 3.94 3.77
CA ASP A 59 3.01 4.21 3.83
C ASP A 59 2.66 5.55 3.18
N THR A 60 3.41 6.60 3.50
CA THR A 60 3.12 7.95 2.98
C THR A 60 3.37 8.05 1.49
N ALA A 61 4.35 7.32 0.95
CA ALA A 61 4.59 7.23 -0.48
C ALA A 61 3.42 6.55 -1.20
N VAL A 62 2.91 5.44 -0.65
CA VAL A 62 1.72 4.75 -1.19
C VAL A 62 0.52 5.69 -1.18
N MET A 63 0.30 6.40 -0.08
CA MET A 63 -0.80 7.35 0.06
C MET A 63 -0.70 8.48 -0.97
N ALA A 64 0.48 9.06 -1.14
CA ALA A 64 0.70 10.14 -2.10
C ALA A 64 0.43 9.69 -3.54
N ILE A 65 0.90 8.51 -3.92
CA ILE A 65 0.69 7.94 -5.25
C ILE A 65 -0.79 7.61 -5.47
N ALA A 66 -1.43 6.96 -4.51
CA ALA A 66 -2.83 6.59 -4.59
C ALA A 66 -3.75 7.82 -4.70
N GLU A 67 -3.46 8.86 -3.91
CA GLU A 67 -4.21 10.12 -3.96
C GLU A 67 -4.11 10.77 -5.33
N ARG A 68 -2.88 10.87 -5.86
CA ARG A 68 -2.62 11.53 -7.14
C ARG A 68 -3.31 10.83 -8.31
N HIS A 69 -3.30 9.51 -8.31
CA HIS A 69 -3.83 8.72 -9.43
C HIS A 69 -5.22 8.14 -9.16
N SER A 70 -5.83 8.46 -8.02
CA SER A 70 -7.14 7.93 -7.60
C SER A 70 -7.21 6.41 -7.66
N LEU A 71 -6.16 5.76 -7.12
CA LEU A 71 -6.02 4.31 -7.16
C LEU A 71 -6.43 3.68 -5.83
N PRO A 72 -7.00 2.46 -5.85
CA PRO A 72 -7.17 1.69 -4.63
C PRO A 72 -5.81 1.20 -4.11
N ILE A 73 -5.75 0.92 -2.83
CA ILE A 73 -4.53 0.53 -2.14
C ILE A 73 -4.61 -0.94 -1.74
N LEU A 74 -3.56 -1.71 -2.05
CA LEU A 74 -3.39 -3.06 -1.54
C LEU A 74 -2.54 -3.00 -0.28
N THR A 75 -3.13 -3.30 0.86
CA THR A 75 -2.45 -3.31 2.15
C THR A 75 -3.10 -4.31 3.09
N PHE A 76 -2.33 -4.78 4.06
CA PHE A 76 -2.84 -5.50 5.24
C PHE A 76 -2.61 -4.69 6.52
N ASP A 77 -2.08 -3.48 6.43
CA ASP A 77 -1.94 -2.53 7.52
C ASP A 77 -3.19 -1.65 7.59
N PHE A 78 -4.30 -2.27 7.96
CA PHE A 78 -5.60 -1.62 7.99
C PHE A 78 -5.68 -0.47 8.99
N GLU A 79 -4.93 -0.56 10.08
CA GLU A 79 -4.93 0.46 11.12
C GLU A 79 -4.49 1.82 10.58
N HIS A 80 -3.36 1.87 9.89
CA HIS A 80 -2.85 3.12 9.30
C HIS A 80 -3.80 3.69 8.25
N PHE A 81 -4.33 2.85 7.38
CA PHE A 81 -5.19 3.32 6.29
C PHE A 81 -6.63 3.58 6.73
N ARG A 82 -7.06 3.06 7.89
CA ARG A 82 -8.33 3.43 8.51
C ARG A 82 -8.23 4.77 9.23
N ALA A 83 -7.10 5.05 9.87
CA ALA A 83 -6.87 6.26 10.66
C ALA A 83 -6.54 7.49 9.82
N THR A 84 -6.26 7.31 8.53
CA THR A 84 -5.88 8.38 7.61
C THR A 84 -6.86 8.49 6.45
N GLY A 85 -6.69 9.48 5.61
CA GLY A 85 -7.50 9.64 4.40
C GLY A 85 -6.80 10.52 3.39
N PRO A 86 -7.21 10.48 2.11
CA PRO A 86 -6.74 11.42 1.10
C PRO A 86 -7.28 12.82 1.39
N GLU A 87 -6.92 13.79 0.56
CA GLU A 87 -7.43 15.15 0.67
C GLU A 87 -8.97 15.20 0.74
N ARG A 88 -9.62 14.29 0.02
CA ARG A 88 -11.08 14.14 0.00
C ARG A 88 -11.49 12.69 0.11
N GLY A 89 -12.38 12.38 1.04
CA GLY A 89 -12.99 11.06 1.18
C GLY A 89 -12.14 10.06 1.98
N PHE A 90 -12.19 8.83 1.58
CA PHE A 90 -11.53 7.71 2.24
C PHE A 90 -10.67 6.92 1.25
N TRP A 91 -9.66 6.24 1.78
CA TRP A 91 -8.88 5.31 0.97
C TRP A 91 -9.75 4.14 0.53
N ARG A 92 -9.65 3.77 -0.75
CA ARG A 92 -10.26 2.54 -1.25
C ARG A 92 -9.23 1.43 -1.12
N LEU A 93 -9.58 0.37 -0.40
CA LEU A 93 -8.68 -0.75 -0.19
C LEU A 93 -9.09 -1.92 -1.08
N VAL A 94 -8.10 -2.57 -1.70
CA VAL A 94 -8.32 -3.78 -2.52
C VAL A 94 -8.80 -4.93 -1.65
N VAL A 95 -8.24 -5.06 -0.44
CA VAL A 95 -8.63 -6.07 0.55
C VAL A 95 -9.50 -5.41 1.60
N ASP A 96 -10.70 -5.96 1.80
CA ASP A 96 -11.61 -5.52 2.85
C ASP A 96 -11.16 -6.12 4.19
N GLU A 97 -10.97 -5.26 5.18
CA GLU A 97 -10.53 -5.68 6.53
C GLU A 97 -11.46 -6.72 7.15
N ALA A 98 -12.76 -6.51 7.05
CA ALA A 98 -13.75 -7.43 7.62
C ALA A 98 -13.71 -8.79 6.93
N ARG A 99 -13.61 -8.80 5.60
CA ARG A 99 -13.48 -10.03 4.82
C ARG A 99 -12.18 -10.76 5.12
N TYR A 100 -11.09 -10.02 5.30
CA TYR A 100 -9.80 -10.61 5.65
C TYR A 100 -9.86 -11.28 7.03
N ALA A 101 -10.43 -10.60 8.02
CA ALA A 101 -10.60 -11.15 9.36
C ALA A 101 -11.47 -12.40 9.35
N GLU A 102 -12.61 -12.37 8.63
CA GLU A 102 -13.50 -13.51 8.46
C GLU A 102 -12.79 -14.70 7.81
N SER A 103 -12.04 -14.47 6.74
CA SER A 103 -11.26 -15.51 6.05
C SER A 103 -10.21 -16.15 6.96
N THR A 104 -9.54 -15.36 7.79
CA THR A 104 -8.53 -15.86 8.74
C THR A 104 -9.15 -16.68 9.88
N GLU A 105 -10.31 -16.28 10.35
CA GLU A 105 -11.03 -17.00 11.41
C GLU A 105 -11.53 -18.38 10.97
N LYS A 106 -11.82 -18.53 9.69
CA LYS A 106 -12.29 -19.79 9.12
C LYS A 106 -11.21 -20.84 8.88
N ARG A 107 -9.96 -20.46 9.04
CA ARG A 107 -8.81 -21.36 8.89
C ARG A 107 -8.41 -21.96 10.23
#